data_be9a28062a15ef8287b6008372e63116
#
_entry.id   be9a28062a15ef8287b6008372e63116
#
_cell.length_a   1.000
_cell.length_b   1.000
_cell.length_c   1.000
_cell.angle_alpha   90.00
_cell.angle_beta   90.00
_cell.angle_gamma   90.00
#
_symmetry.space_group_name_H-M   'P 1'
#
loop_
_entity.id
_entity.type
_entity.pdbx_description
1 polymer ?
#
loop_
_entity_poly.entity_id
_entity_poly.type
_entity_poly.pdbx_seq_one_letter_code
_entity_poly.pdbx_strand_id
1 'polypeptide(L)'
;MVLYSQGSNTLPVGTILPYVGDLSKIPHGWALCDGTNGTPNLTGRFLQGSNIVSAIGNFIEPGLPNITGTIGVDSSFAFNNGINLFSGPFQLFTTQYFGGGIDAGAGGNAVICKFNAAVCSLIYGRSKTVQPPAYTVFYIMRII
;
A
#
# COMPACT_ATOMS: atom_id res chain seq x y z
N MET A 1 32.82 -44.29 12.15
CA MET A 1 33.27 -42.95 11.81
C MET A 1 32.43 -42.50 10.59
N VAL A 2 31.40 -41.70 10.80
CA VAL A 2 30.53 -41.21 9.72
C VAL A 2 31.23 -39.99 9.12
N LEU A 3 31.74 -40.12 7.91
CA LEU A 3 32.26 -39.01 7.13
C LEU A 3 31.07 -38.17 6.64
N TYR A 4 30.75 -37.10 7.32
CA TYR A 4 29.91 -36.07 6.76
C TYR A 4 30.68 -35.46 5.56
N SER A 5 30.25 -35.76 4.33
CA SER A 5 30.70 -35.02 3.19
C SER A 5 30.37 -33.55 3.45
N GLN A 6 31.38 -32.69 3.49
CA GLN A 6 31.21 -31.23 3.49
C GLN A 6 30.45 -30.89 2.22
N GLY A 7 29.10 -30.87 2.30
CA GLY A 7 28.28 -30.32 1.24
C GLY A 7 28.77 -28.89 0.95
N SER A 8 28.94 -28.55 -0.31
CA SER A 8 29.35 -27.21 -0.74
C SER A 8 28.56 -26.18 0.07
N ASN A 9 29.25 -25.42 0.92
CA ASN A 9 28.67 -24.35 1.77
C ASN A 9 28.17 -23.14 0.94
N THR A 10 27.83 -23.39 -0.32
CA THR A 10 27.39 -22.37 -1.24
C THR A 10 25.86 -22.37 -1.34
N LEU A 11 25.27 -21.18 -1.27
CA LEU A 11 23.84 -21.02 -1.46
C LEU A 11 23.42 -21.51 -2.86
N PRO A 12 22.25 -22.13 -3.04
CA PRO A 12 21.78 -22.59 -4.34
C PRO A 12 21.66 -21.46 -5.37
N VAL A 13 21.85 -21.74 -6.65
CA VAL A 13 21.51 -20.82 -7.73
C VAL A 13 20.03 -20.47 -7.66
N GLY A 14 19.68 -19.19 -7.85
CA GLY A 14 18.34 -18.65 -7.63
C GLY A 14 18.07 -18.12 -6.23
N THR A 15 19.01 -18.29 -5.26
CA THR A 15 18.87 -17.66 -3.95
C THR A 15 18.93 -16.14 -4.09
N ILE A 16 17.96 -15.45 -3.48
CA ILE A 16 17.89 -13.98 -3.45
C ILE A 16 18.23 -13.49 -2.06
N LEU A 17 19.10 -12.49 -1.97
CA LEU A 17 19.50 -11.87 -0.71
C LEU A 17 19.36 -10.33 -0.78
N PRO A 18 18.99 -9.67 0.34
CA PRO A 18 19.14 -8.23 0.47
C PRO A 18 20.63 -7.85 0.54
N TYR A 19 20.99 -6.77 -0.13
CA TYR A 19 22.37 -6.28 -0.22
C TYR A 19 22.41 -4.77 0.01
N VAL A 20 23.28 -4.30 0.91
CA VAL A 20 23.46 -2.89 1.30
C VAL A 20 24.82 -2.35 0.85
N GLY A 21 25.53 -3.08 -0.01
CA GLY A 21 26.84 -2.68 -0.49
C GLY A 21 26.78 -1.84 -1.77
N ASP A 22 27.96 -1.52 -2.26
CA ASP A 22 28.17 -0.82 -3.53
C ASP A 22 27.87 -1.78 -4.69
N LEU A 23 27.10 -1.32 -5.69
CA LEU A 23 26.78 -2.11 -6.88
C LEU A 23 28.01 -2.57 -7.67
N SER A 24 29.10 -1.78 -7.66
CA SER A 24 30.36 -2.17 -8.31
C SER A 24 31.09 -3.31 -7.57
N LYS A 25 30.64 -3.66 -6.37
CA LYS A 25 31.22 -4.68 -5.49
C LYS A 25 30.30 -5.89 -5.27
N ILE A 26 29.30 -6.06 -6.12
CA ILE A 26 28.49 -7.29 -6.08
C ILE A 26 29.42 -8.50 -6.24
N PRO A 27 29.35 -9.50 -5.33
CA PRO A 27 30.26 -10.64 -5.38
C PRO A 27 30.15 -11.42 -6.70
N HIS A 28 31.25 -12.01 -7.13
CA HIS A 28 31.25 -12.92 -8.28
C HIS A 28 30.21 -14.03 -8.10
N GLY A 29 29.47 -14.33 -9.15
CA GLY A 29 28.40 -15.33 -9.12
C GLY A 29 27.04 -14.79 -8.65
N TRP A 30 26.95 -13.50 -8.39
CA TRP A 30 25.71 -12.80 -8.02
C TRP A 30 25.42 -11.68 -9.02
N ALA A 31 24.16 -11.39 -9.23
CA ALA A 31 23.71 -10.28 -10.08
C ALA A 31 22.57 -9.50 -9.41
N LEU A 32 22.45 -8.21 -9.76
CA LEU A 32 21.35 -7.36 -9.33
C LEU A 32 20.02 -7.90 -9.85
N CYS A 33 18.97 -7.87 -9.03
CA CYS A 33 17.63 -8.25 -9.43
C CYS A 33 16.91 -7.06 -10.11
N ASP A 34 17.37 -6.69 -11.29
CA ASP A 34 16.84 -5.60 -12.12
C ASP A 34 16.17 -6.07 -13.42
N GLY A 35 16.04 -7.38 -13.60
CA GLY A 35 15.48 -8.00 -14.81
C GLY A 35 16.54 -8.35 -15.86
N THR A 36 17.82 -8.07 -15.61
CA THR A 36 18.93 -8.46 -16.46
C THR A 36 19.58 -9.76 -15.98
N ASN A 37 20.49 -10.35 -16.76
CA ASN A 37 21.28 -11.53 -16.38
C ASN A 37 20.45 -12.73 -15.87
N GLY A 38 19.19 -12.86 -16.34
CA GLY A 38 18.30 -13.93 -15.91
C GLY A 38 17.69 -13.73 -14.50
N THR A 39 17.83 -12.54 -13.92
CA THR A 39 17.24 -12.21 -12.62
C THR A 39 15.83 -11.63 -12.78
N PRO A 40 14.95 -11.77 -11.77
CA PRO A 40 13.68 -11.04 -11.74
C PRO A 40 13.92 -9.54 -11.53
N ASN A 41 13.02 -8.68 -12.02
CA ASN A 41 13.04 -7.26 -11.67
C ASN A 41 12.31 -7.04 -10.34
N LEU A 42 13.07 -6.83 -9.27
CA LEU A 42 12.56 -6.60 -7.91
C LEU A 42 12.64 -5.14 -7.49
N THR A 43 12.92 -4.22 -8.40
CA THR A 43 12.96 -2.79 -8.10
C THR A 43 11.60 -2.30 -7.58
N GLY A 44 11.59 -1.74 -6.37
CA GLY A 44 10.37 -1.25 -5.73
C GLY A 44 9.39 -2.34 -5.26
N ARG A 45 9.82 -3.60 -5.17
CA ARG A 45 9.00 -4.75 -4.77
C ARG A 45 9.47 -5.34 -3.44
N PHE A 46 8.53 -5.95 -2.71
CA PHE A 46 8.81 -6.76 -1.53
C PHE A 46 8.69 -8.24 -1.87
N LEU A 47 9.52 -9.06 -1.22
CA LEU A 47 9.42 -10.51 -1.36
C LEU A 47 8.31 -11.04 -0.45
N GLN A 48 7.39 -11.82 -1.01
CA GLN A 48 6.36 -12.53 -0.29
C GLN A 48 6.66 -14.02 -0.29
N GLY A 49 6.69 -14.65 0.89
CA GLY A 49 6.82 -16.09 1.01
C GLY A 49 5.58 -16.82 0.48
N SER A 50 5.77 -17.97 -0.17
CA SER A 50 4.69 -18.84 -0.62
C SER A 50 5.11 -20.31 -0.47
N ASN A 51 4.13 -21.17 -0.16
CA ASN A 51 4.26 -22.64 -0.20
C ASN A 51 3.59 -23.24 -1.46
N ILE A 52 3.09 -22.39 -2.36
CA ILE A 52 2.41 -22.80 -3.59
C ILE A 52 3.38 -22.66 -4.75
N VAL A 53 3.77 -23.79 -5.35
CA VAL A 53 4.76 -23.82 -6.44
C VAL A 53 4.34 -22.95 -7.63
N SER A 54 3.07 -22.97 -8.03
CA SER A 54 2.55 -22.17 -9.13
C SER A 54 2.51 -20.65 -8.87
N ALA A 55 2.68 -20.23 -7.62
CA ALA A 55 2.73 -18.82 -7.25
C ALA A 55 4.16 -18.25 -7.34
N ILE A 56 5.18 -19.11 -7.41
CA ILE A 56 6.58 -18.66 -7.45
C ILE A 56 6.86 -17.92 -8.75
N GLY A 57 7.50 -16.77 -8.63
CA GLY A 57 7.86 -15.91 -9.76
C GLY A 57 6.74 -14.97 -10.24
N ASN A 58 5.53 -15.09 -9.69
CA ASN A 58 4.44 -14.19 -10.02
C ASN A 58 4.59 -12.84 -9.30
N PHE A 59 4.21 -11.76 -9.99
CA PHE A 59 4.08 -10.44 -9.39
C PHE A 59 2.67 -10.25 -8.83
N ILE A 60 2.60 -9.65 -7.63
CA ILE A 60 1.34 -9.30 -6.97
C ILE A 60 1.23 -7.78 -7.00
N GLU A 61 0.12 -7.28 -7.52
CA GLU A 61 -0.16 -5.85 -7.54
C GLU A 61 -0.54 -5.33 -6.14
N PRO A 62 -0.21 -4.06 -5.82
CA PRO A 62 -0.55 -3.49 -4.54
C PRO A 62 -2.07 -3.41 -4.33
N GLY A 63 -2.51 -3.69 -3.12
CA GLY A 63 -3.91 -3.59 -2.72
C GLY A 63 -4.08 -2.93 -1.35
N LEU A 64 -5.21 -2.26 -1.16
CA LEU A 64 -5.64 -1.69 0.12
C LEU A 64 -6.94 -2.33 0.59
N PRO A 65 -7.14 -2.44 1.91
CA PRO A 65 -8.45 -2.76 2.46
C PRO A 65 -9.49 -1.74 2.00
N ASN A 66 -10.74 -2.19 1.79
CA ASN A 66 -11.83 -1.29 1.48
C ASN A 66 -12.13 -0.36 2.68
N ILE A 67 -12.44 0.90 2.38
CA ILE A 67 -12.82 1.89 3.38
C ILE A 67 -14.32 2.15 3.22
N THR A 68 -15.09 1.89 4.27
CA THR A 68 -16.53 2.09 4.27
C THR A 68 -16.93 3.15 5.28
N GLY A 69 -17.99 3.88 4.95
CA GLY A 69 -18.60 4.85 5.82
C GLY A 69 -20.01 5.17 5.33
N THR A 70 -20.78 5.84 6.15
CA THR A 70 -22.14 6.24 5.83
C THR A 70 -22.32 7.73 5.99
N ILE A 71 -23.11 8.31 5.08
CA ILE A 71 -23.66 9.66 5.20
C ILE A 71 -25.16 9.49 5.22
N GLY A 72 -25.83 9.85 6.32
CA GLY A 72 -27.26 9.93 6.38
C GLY A 72 -27.72 11.31 5.96
N VAL A 73 -28.77 11.38 5.14
CA VAL A 73 -29.50 12.61 4.81
C VAL A 73 -30.93 12.47 5.27
N ASP A 74 -31.47 13.53 5.89
CA ASP A 74 -32.89 13.58 6.26
C ASP A 74 -33.75 13.70 5.01
N SER A 75 -34.96 13.15 5.06
CA SER A 75 -35.95 13.23 3.97
C SER A 75 -36.39 14.66 3.64
N SER A 76 -36.12 15.61 4.52
CA SER A 76 -36.36 17.05 4.30
C SER A 76 -35.21 17.78 3.61
N PHE A 77 -34.15 17.08 3.19
CA PHE A 77 -32.91 17.66 2.65
C PHE A 77 -32.23 18.68 3.58
N ALA A 78 -32.67 18.76 4.85
CA ALA A 78 -32.04 19.59 5.86
C ALA A 78 -31.09 18.73 6.69
N PHE A 79 -29.82 18.97 6.60
CA PHE A 79 -28.87 18.50 7.60
C PHE A 79 -29.17 19.22 8.91
N ASN A 80 -30.06 18.63 9.73
CA ASN A 80 -30.51 19.27 10.93
C ASN A 80 -29.42 19.29 12.00
N ASN A 81 -29.27 20.42 12.63
CA ASN A 81 -28.28 20.71 13.66
C ASN A 81 -28.46 19.75 14.87
N GLY A 82 -27.74 18.65 14.89
CA GLY A 82 -27.70 17.78 16.08
C GLY A 82 -27.60 16.27 15.83
N ILE A 83 -27.81 15.77 14.64
CA ILE A 83 -27.63 14.35 14.37
C ILE A 83 -26.32 14.17 13.61
N ASN A 84 -25.33 13.59 14.27
CA ASN A 84 -24.07 13.18 13.62
C ASN A 84 -24.34 11.97 12.71
N LEU A 85 -24.80 12.22 11.48
CA LEU A 85 -25.07 11.20 10.47
C LEU A 85 -23.80 10.82 9.68
N PHE A 86 -22.64 11.24 10.15
CA PHE A 86 -21.36 10.92 9.54
C PHE A 86 -20.69 9.80 10.30
N SER A 87 -20.18 8.80 9.58
CA SER A 87 -19.39 7.72 10.16
C SER A 87 -18.19 7.35 9.30
N GLY A 88 -17.22 6.69 9.89
CA GLY A 88 -15.99 6.25 9.23
C GLY A 88 -15.18 7.44 8.70
N PRO A 89 -14.79 7.45 7.43
CA PRO A 89 -13.93 8.48 6.86
C PRO A 89 -14.65 9.80 6.55
N PHE A 90 -15.97 9.87 6.74
CA PHE A 90 -16.75 11.07 6.47
C PHE A 90 -16.83 11.96 7.71
N GLN A 91 -16.53 13.23 7.52
CA GLN A 91 -16.52 14.25 8.57
C GLN A 91 -17.24 15.51 8.11
N LEU A 92 -17.90 16.20 9.03
CA LEU A 92 -18.36 17.55 8.77
C LEU A 92 -17.14 18.45 8.51
N PHE A 93 -17.11 19.13 7.36
CA PHE A 93 -16.06 20.08 7.03
C PHE A 93 -16.49 21.52 7.36
N THR A 94 -17.64 21.93 6.86
CA THR A 94 -18.23 23.24 7.10
C THR A 94 -19.69 23.26 6.74
N THR A 95 -20.39 24.28 7.18
CA THR A 95 -21.71 24.63 6.71
C THR A 95 -21.61 25.90 5.89
N GLN A 96 -22.25 25.94 4.72
CA GLN A 96 -22.29 27.11 3.85
C GLN A 96 -23.73 27.52 3.59
N TYR A 97 -24.03 28.78 3.78
CA TYR A 97 -25.34 29.34 3.48
C TYR A 97 -25.46 29.59 1.97
N PHE A 98 -26.45 28.98 1.36
CA PHE A 98 -26.86 29.29 -0.01
C PHE A 98 -28.11 30.15 0.06
N GLY A 99 -28.01 31.41 -0.37
CA GLY A 99 -29.14 32.30 -0.50
C GLY A 99 -30.17 31.71 -1.47
N GLY A 100 -31.45 31.85 -1.15
CA GLY A 100 -32.55 31.22 -1.86
C GLY A 100 -32.51 31.38 -3.36
N GLY A 101 -32.68 30.24 -4.07
CA GLY A 101 -33.02 30.24 -5.49
C GLY A 101 -34.45 30.73 -5.70
N ILE A 102 -34.88 30.86 -6.94
CA ILE A 102 -36.02 31.54 -7.53
C ILE A 102 -37.41 31.22 -6.92
N ASP A 103 -37.52 30.25 -6.03
CA ASP A 103 -38.73 29.98 -5.25
C ASP A 103 -38.56 30.47 -3.82
N ALA A 104 -39.18 31.59 -3.57
CA ALA A 104 -39.22 32.30 -2.29
C ALA A 104 -39.62 31.39 -1.12
N GLY A 105 -38.66 30.96 -0.35
CA GLY A 105 -39.08 30.27 0.84
C GLY A 105 -38.03 30.10 1.94
N ALA A 106 -36.86 29.73 1.66
CA ALA A 106 -35.83 29.67 2.71
C ALA A 106 -34.46 29.45 2.11
N GLY A 107 -33.54 30.37 2.36
CA GLY A 107 -32.14 30.06 2.26
C GLY A 107 -31.82 28.87 3.14
N GLY A 108 -31.09 27.90 2.60
CA GLY A 108 -30.70 26.70 3.30
C GLY A 108 -29.20 26.67 3.59
N ASN A 109 -28.84 26.02 4.69
CA ASN A 109 -27.43 25.71 4.94
C ASN A 109 -27.10 24.40 4.22
N ALA A 110 -26.14 24.43 3.31
CA ALA A 110 -25.53 23.20 2.82
C ALA A 110 -24.46 22.73 3.80
N VAL A 111 -24.45 21.46 4.06
CA VAL A 111 -23.39 20.79 4.82
C VAL A 111 -22.39 20.21 3.84
N ILE A 112 -21.17 20.66 3.95
CA ILE A 112 -20.07 20.11 3.18
C ILE A 112 -19.40 19.03 4.02
N CYS A 113 -19.44 17.79 3.55
CA CYS A 113 -18.72 16.68 4.16
C CYS A 113 -17.38 16.46 3.48
N LYS A 114 -16.36 16.12 4.28
CA LYS A 114 -15.03 15.78 3.84
C LYS A 114 -14.81 14.29 4.02
N PHE A 115 -14.27 13.65 2.97
CA PHE A 115 -13.75 12.30 3.08
C PHE A 115 -12.28 12.35 3.53
N ASN A 116 -11.97 11.67 4.63
CA ASN A 116 -10.61 11.55 5.15
C ASN A 116 -10.35 10.14 5.67
N ALA A 117 -9.70 9.32 4.85
CA ALA A 117 -9.37 7.94 5.19
C ALA A 117 -8.46 7.81 6.43
N ALA A 118 -7.62 8.81 6.71
CA ALA A 118 -6.71 8.80 7.85
C ALA A 118 -7.44 8.78 9.21
N VAL A 119 -8.73 9.12 9.25
CA VAL A 119 -9.56 8.98 10.45
C VAL A 119 -9.83 7.52 10.80
N CYS A 120 -9.91 6.64 9.80
CA CYS A 120 -10.15 5.21 10.01
C CYS A 120 -8.87 4.46 10.40
N SER A 121 -7.73 4.88 9.86
CA SER A 121 -6.44 4.30 10.19
C SER A 121 -5.30 5.23 9.79
N LEU A 122 -4.29 5.32 10.65
CA LEU A 122 -3.09 6.13 10.42
C LEU A 122 -2.18 5.60 9.28
N ILE A 123 -2.49 4.46 8.68
CA ILE A 123 -1.76 3.98 7.49
C ILE A 123 -2.08 4.81 6.25
N TYR A 124 -3.26 5.44 6.21
CA TYR A 124 -3.68 6.29 5.09
C TYR A 124 -3.05 7.68 5.16
N GLY A 125 -2.66 8.22 4.02
CA GLY A 125 -2.10 9.57 3.90
C GLY A 125 -0.60 9.69 4.21
N ARG A 126 0.09 8.61 4.63
CA ARG A 126 1.54 8.63 4.88
C ARG A 126 2.38 8.52 3.61
N SER A 127 1.85 7.91 2.56
CA SER A 127 2.52 7.71 1.29
C SER A 127 1.54 7.90 0.14
N LYS A 128 2.06 8.24 -1.04
CA LYS A 128 1.27 8.28 -2.29
C LYS A 128 1.04 6.87 -2.87
N THR A 129 1.75 5.89 -2.35
CA THR A 129 1.66 4.48 -2.75
C THR A 129 1.40 3.60 -1.53
N VAL A 130 0.89 2.39 -1.75
CA VAL A 130 0.78 1.37 -0.70
C VAL A 130 2.18 0.90 -0.35
N GLN A 131 2.65 1.29 0.83
CA GLN A 131 4.00 0.97 1.26
C GLN A 131 4.03 0.66 2.76
N PRO A 132 4.50 -0.53 3.17
CA PRO A 132 4.80 -0.80 4.57
C PRO A 132 6.03 0.01 5.01
N PRO A 133 6.27 0.18 6.32
CA PRO A 133 7.55 0.65 6.81
C PRO A 133 8.66 -0.22 6.24
N ALA A 134 9.66 0.38 5.59
CA ALA A 134 10.67 -0.36 4.85
C ALA A 134 12.06 0.28 5.00
N TYR A 135 13.08 -0.56 4.96
CA TYR A 135 14.46 -0.16 4.77
C TYR A 135 14.86 -0.55 3.34
N THR A 136 15.32 0.42 2.56
CA THR A 136 15.64 0.20 1.14
C THR A 136 16.98 -0.52 1.01
N VAL A 137 16.97 -1.60 0.26
CA VAL A 137 18.13 -2.42 -0.06
C VAL A 137 18.10 -2.81 -1.53
N PHE A 138 19.24 -3.23 -2.06
CA PHE A 138 19.28 -3.97 -3.33
C PHE A 138 18.91 -5.44 -3.08
N TYR A 139 18.28 -6.08 -4.04
CA TYR A 139 18.21 -7.54 -4.08
C TYR A 139 19.24 -8.05 -5.09
N ILE A 140 20.04 -9.02 -4.67
CA ILE A 140 20.96 -9.75 -5.52
C ILE A 140 20.58 -11.21 -5.58
N MET A 141 20.72 -11.85 -6.73
CA MET A 141 20.44 -13.27 -6.93
C MET A 141 21.70 -14.00 -7.31
N ARG A 142 21.89 -15.20 -6.75
CA ARG A 142 22.96 -16.08 -7.19
C ARG A 142 22.66 -16.66 -8.57
N ILE A 143 23.58 -16.48 -9.53
CA ILE A 143 23.43 -16.87 -10.94
C ILE A 143 24.38 -17.99 -11.36
N ILE A 144 25.45 -18.24 -10.60
CA ILE A 144 26.41 -19.35 -10.79
C ILE A 144 26.91 -19.89 -9.45
#